data_5107e112a63293e4e38e3cc829964ba1
#
_entry.id   5107e112a63293e4e38e3cc829964ba1
#
_cell.length_a   1.000
_cell.length_b   1.000
_cell.length_c   1.000
_cell.angle_alpha   90.00
_cell.angle_beta   90.00
_cell.angle_gamma   90.00
#
_symmetry.space_group_name_H-M   'P 1'
#
loop_
_entity.id
_entity.type
_entity.pdbx_description
1 polymer ?
#
loop_
_entity_poly.entity_id
_entity_poly.type
_entity_poly.pdbx_seq_one_letter_code
_entity_poly.pdbx_strand_id
1 'polypeptide(L)'
;KAMSSQGPLQWDVARQTAMMTALSGNSTEPNVDPAARVGIERLVPIADLHVRNHTGLDTAPAGKEPNVVVVNRSMWVHHTLESYKPLFNELATSLSGSPAIPTDALDLNQDDPMMNMMASLNKMMAPAMMGMSVGTMVGQLALKSFGQYDLPLPREPRDQMLIVASNVDEFAHDWSIPVDDMRMWVLIHELTSHAVLTSPHIRTAVSNAISSYIGSFSPNPNALMERLTSLDLGTTDPMAMMQKFLTDPTIILGAVRSASQEAQAPSLDAMIAAIIGYIDHAVDTVSASLLGEIG
;
A
#
# COMPACT_ATOMS: atom_id res chain seq x y z
N LYS A 1 -1.63 28.69 -18.40
CA LYS A 1 -1.27 28.34 -17.02
C LYS A 1 -0.25 27.22 -17.11
N ALA A 2 0.92 27.44 -16.58
CA ALA A 2 2.08 26.59 -16.66
C ALA A 2 1.75 25.14 -16.33
N MET A 3 2.23 24.21 -17.17
CA MET A 3 2.42 22.82 -16.80
C MET A 3 3.60 22.81 -15.81
N SER A 4 3.24 23.10 -14.53
CA SER A 4 4.20 23.19 -13.46
C SER A 4 4.69 21.81 -13.10
N SER A 5 6.01 21.64 -13.17
CA SER A 5 6.87 20.63 -12.56
C SER A 5 6.14 19.31 -12.21
N GLN A 6 6.01 18.44 -13.19
CA GLN A 6 5.58 17.08 -12.95
C GLN A 6 6.70 16.39 -12.15
N GLY A 7 6.42 16.11 -10.90
CA GLY A 7 7.25 15.22 -10.10
C GLY A 7 7.32 13.82 -10.74
N PRO A 8 8.04 12.89 -10.12
CA PRO A 8 8.21 11.52 -10.65
C PRO A 8 6.88 10.76 -10.76
N LEU A 9 5.81 11.26 -10.14
CA LEU A 9 4.47 10.67 -10.14
C LEU A 9 3.40 11.77 -10.29
N GLN A 10 2.41 11.54 -11.16
CA GLN A 10 1.24 12.42 -11.31
C GLN A 10 0.19 12.09 -10.26
N TRP A 11 0.14 12.88 -9.18
CA TRP A 11 -0.74 12.66 -8.04
C TRP A 11 -2.23 12.85 -8.35
N ASP A 12 -2.57 13.72 -9.26
CA ASP A 12 -3.97 13.93 -9.67
C ASP A 12 -4.51 12.70 -10.40
N VAL A 13 -3.69 12.08 -11.26
CA VAL A 13 -4.01 10.82 -11.93
C VAL A 13 -4.14 9.70 -10.90
N ALA A 14 -3.19 9.57 -9.97
CA ALA A 14 -3.25 8.55 -8.92
C ALA A 14 -4.52 8.67 -8.08
N ARG A 15 -4.86 9.88 -7.65
CA ARG A 15 -6.08 10.13 -6.86
C ARG A 15 -7.35 9.80 -7.65
N GLN A 16 -7.44 10.27 -8.88
CA GLN A 16 -8.61 10.02 -9.72
C GLN A 16 -8.80 8.52 -9.99
N THR A 17 -7.73 7.83 -10.36
CA THR A 17 -7.76 6.37 -10.61
C THR A 17 -8.14 5.61 -9.35
N ALA A 18 -7.55 5.96 -8.19
CA ALA A 18 -7.85 5.28 -6.93
C ALA A 18 -9.31 5.46 -6.52
N MET A 19 -9.85 6.67 -6.65
CA MET A 19 -11.26 6.93 -6.35
C MET A 19 -12.19 6.17 -7.29
N MET A 20 -11.92 6.16 -8.60
CA MET A 20 -12.71 5.40 -9.57
C MET A 20 -12.70 3.89 -9.26
N THR A 21 -11.55 3.36 -8.90
CA THR A 21 -11.39 1.94 -8.56
C THR A 21 -12.13 1.62 -7.25
N ALA A 22 -12.00 2.44 -6.22
CA ALA A 22 -12.67 2.26 -4.93
C ALA A 22 -14.20 2.32 -5.02
N LEU A 23 -14.74 3.03 -6.02
CA LEU A 23 -16.17 3.08 -6.29
C LEU A 23 -16.73 1.84 -7.01
N SER A 24 -15.87 0.93 -7.51
CA SER A 24 -16.27 -0.29 -8.25
C SER A 24 -17.30 -0.04 -9.35
N GLY A 25 -17.14 1.07 -10.09
CA GLY A 25 -18.06 1.44 -11.18
C GLY A 25 -19.32 2.19 -10.75
N ASN A 26 -19.54 2.42 -9.46
CA ASN A 26 -20.62 3.28 -8.99
C ASN A 26 -20.25 4.76 -9.20
N SER A 27 -21.26 5.62 -9.41
CA SER A 27 -21.04 7.04 -9.60
C SER A 27 -20.76 7.80 -8.30
N THR A 28 -21.24 7.28 -7.17
CA THR A 28 -21.12 7.87 -5.84
C THR A 28 -21.01 6.81 -4.77
N GLU A 29 -20.32 7.14 -3.69
CA GLU A 29 -20.24 6.32 -2.48
C GLU A 29 -21.14 6.89 -1.40
N PRO A 30 -21.90 6.06 -0.67
CA PRO A 30 -22.67 6.54 0.48
C PRO A 30 -21.76 7.17 1.55
N ASN A 31 -22.30 8.12 2.28
CA ASN A 31 -21.67 8.58 3.50
C ASN A 31 -21.66 7.45 4.55
N VAL A 32 -20.74 7.57 5.49
CA VAL A 32 -20.69 6.66 6.64
C VAL A 32 -22.02 6.68 7.38
N ASP A 33 -22.58 5.49 7.63
CA ASP A 33 -23.79 5.34 8.44
C ASP A 33 -23.53 5.88 9.87
N PRO A 34 -24.33 6.83 10.36
CA PRO A 34 -24.19 7.33 11.72
C PRO A 34 -24.31 6.24 12.79
N ALA A 35 -25.14 5.23 12.57
CA ALA A 35 -25.30 4.11 13.52
C ALA A 35 -24.03 3.26 13.58
N ALA A 36 -23.40 2.96 12.43
CA ALA A 36 -22.13 2.26 12.39
C ALA A 36 -21.02 3.06 13.09
N ARG A 37 -20.96 4.38 12.86
CA ARG A 37 -20.00 5.26 13.54
C ARG A 37 -20.16 5.18 15.06
N VAL A 38 -21.36 5.41 15.59
CA VAL A 38 -21.63 5.37 17.04
C VAL A 38 -21.33 3.98 17.60
N GLY A 39 -21.67 2.90 16.86
CA GLY A 39 -21.36 1.53 17.25
C GLY A 39 -19.86 1.30 17.43
N ILE A 40 -19.04 1.75 16.49
CA ILE A 40 -17.57 1.64 16.55
C ILE A 40 -17.02 2.51 17.68
N GLU A 41 -17.40 3.80 17.74
CA GLU A 41 -16.90 4.73 18.77
C GLU A 41 -17.16 4.23 20.21
N ARG A 42 -18.28 3.57 20.45
CA ARG A 42 -18.61 2.96 21.75
C ARG A 42 -17.66 1.84 22.16
N LEU A 43 -17.10 1.11 21.18
CA LEU A 43 -16.20 -0.04 21.43
C LEU A 43 -14.74 0.41 21.64
N VAL A 44 -14.34 1.60 21.17
CA VAL A 44 -12.97 2.10 21.26
C VAL A 44 -12.38 2.05 22.67
N PRO A 45 -13.04 2.56 23.74
CA PRO A 45 -12.46 2.55 25.07
C PRO A 45 -12.21 1.14 25.61
N ILE A 46 -13.05 0.18 25.23
CA ILE A 46 -12.94 -1.22 25.66
C ILE A 46 -11.72 -1.86 24.97
N ALA A 47 -11.63 -1.75 23.65
CA ALA A 47 -10.51 -2.25 22.88
C ALA A 47 -9.18 -1.63 23.33
N ASP A 48 -9.15 -0.30 23.53
CA ASP A 48 -7.98 0.43 24.02
C ASP A 48 -7.46 -0.09 25.35
N LEU A 49 -8.36 -0.25 26.32
CA LEU A 49 -8.01 -0.76 27.64
C LEU A 49 -7.34 -2.15 27.54
N HIS A 50 -7.92 -3.05 26.78
CA HIS A 50 -7.41 -4.41 26.67
C HIS A 50 -6.09 -4.48 25.88
N VAL A 51 -5.97 -3.73 24.80
CA VAL A 51 -4.72 -3.65 24.02
C VAL A 51 -3.58 -3.10 24.87
N ARG A 52 -3.79 -1.99 25.59
CA ARG A 52 -2.76 -1.42 26.48
C ARG A 52 -2.39 -2.34 27.62
N ASN A 53 -3.36 -2.98 28.24
CA ASN A 53 -3.09 -3.92 29.34
C ASN A 53 -2.28 -5.14 28.87
N HIS A 54 -2.53 -5.63 27.66
CA HIS A 54 -1.82 -6.79 27.13
C HIS A 54 -0.44 -6.43 26.59
N THR A 55 -0.34 -5.36 25.80
CA THR A 55 0.91 -5.00 25.11
C THR A 55 1.86 -4.15 25.96
N GLY A 56 1.33 -3.43 26.94
CA GLY A 56 2.08 -2.40 27.68
C GLY A 56 2.46 -1.17 26.83
N LEU A 57 1.91 -1.06 25.61
CA LEU A 57 2.20 0.03 24.70
C LEU A 57 1.10 1.09 24.74
N ASP A 58 1.47 2.33 24.47
CA ASP A 58 0.53 3.44 24.34
C ASP A 58 -0.14 3.41 22.96
N THR A 59 -1.46 3.46 22.93
CA THR A 59 -2.31 3.53 21.72
C THR A 59 -2.62 4.97 21.31
N ALA A 60 -2.32 5.92 22.17
CA ALA A 60 -2.50 7.36 21.95
C ALA A 60 -1.45 8.15 22.72
N PRO A 61 -1.22 9.43 22.38
CA PRO A 61 -0.36 10.32 23.16
C PRO A 61 -0.81 10.39 24.63
N ALA A 62 0.16 10.57 25.53
CA ALA A 62 -0.10 10.60 26.97
C ALA A 62 -1.26 11.54 27.37
N GLY A 63 -2.23 11.00 28.09
CA GLY A 63 -3.40 11.74 28.55
C GLY A 63 -4.51 11.95 27.51
N LYS A 64 -4.39 11.31 26.34
CA LYS A 64 -5.44 11.33 25.30
C LYS A 64 -6.02 9.94 25.10
N GLU A 65 -7.24 9.89 24.60
CA GLU A 65 -7.86 8.69 24.08
C GLU A 65 -7.50 8.49 22.61
N PRO A 66 -7.51 7.24 22.09
CA PRO A 66 -7.32 6.96 20.69
C PRO A 66 -8.39 7.67 19.83
N ASN A 67 -7.95 8.39 18.82
CA ASN A 67 -8.84 9.09 17.90
C ASN A 67 -9.14 8.20 16.69
N VAL A 68 -10.21 7.39 16.80
CA VAL A 68 -10.67 6.54 15.70
C VAL A 68 -11.66 7.31 14.85
N VAL A 69 -11.36 7.42 13.56
CA VAL A 69 -12.19 8.11 12.57
C VAL A 69 -12.80 7.09 11.62
N VAL A 70 -14.12 6.99 11.65
CA VAL A 70 -14.86 6.10 10.76
C VAL A 70 -15.04 6.79 9.41
N VAL A 71 -14.58 6.15 8.36
CA VAL A 71 -14.50 6.70 7.00
C VAL A 71 -15.18 5.77 5.98
N ASN A 72 -15.47 6.30 4.81
CA ASN A 72 -15.79 5.52 3.64
C ASN A 72 -14.52 5.21 2.81
N ARG A 73 -14.62 4.37 1.76
CA ARG A 73 -13.51 3.96 0.89
C ARG A 73 -12.80 5.16 0.24
N SER A 74 -13.57 6.15 -0.23
CA SER A 74 -13.02 7.36 -0.87
C SER A 74 -12.17 8.19 0.10
N MET A 75 -12.63 8.36 1.34
CA MET A 75 -11.86 9.05 2.38
C MET A 75 -10.61 8.25 2.78
N TRP A 76 -10.73 6.92 2.88
CA TRP A 76 -9.59 6.05 3.14
C TRP A 76 -8.51 6.17 2.04
N VAL A 77 -8.92 6.18 0.75
CA VAL A 77 -8.03 6.44 -0.40
C VAL A 77 -7.30 7.76 -0.23
N HIS A 78 -8.04 8.83 0.06
CA HIS A 78 -7.44 10.15 0.23
C HIS A 78 -6.37 10.16 1.32
N HIS A 79 -6.68 9.66 2.51
CA HIS A 79 -5.74 9.63 3.63
C HIS A 79 -4.55 8.70 3.37
N THR A 80 -4.75 7.57 2.70
CA THR A 80 -3.71 6.61 2.37
C THR A 80 -2.72 7.19 1.35
N LEU A 81 -3.21 7.80 0.28
CA LEU A 81 -2.35 8.47 -0.70
C LEU A 81 -1.53 9.61 -0.07
N GLU A 82 -2.14 10.44 0.77
CA GLU A 82 -1.41 11.52 1.46
C GLU A 82 -0.37 10.99 2.45
N SER A 83 -0.69 9.92 3.20
CA SER A 83 0.22 9.34 4.19
C SER A 83 1.45 8.68 3.56
N TYR A 84 1.28 8.01 2.42
CA TYR A 84 2.37 7.31 1.72
C TYR A 84 2.98 8.12 0.58
N LYS A 85 2.62 9.38 0.44
CA LYS A 85 3.15 10.27 -0.60
C LYS A 85 4.68 10.33 -0.63
N PRO A 86 5.40 10.46 0.49
CA PRO A 86 6.86 10.43 0.49
C PRO A 86 7.40 9.11 -0.06
N LEU A 87 6.86 7.98 0.40
CA LEU A 87 7.28 6.64 -0.01
C LEU A 87 7.06 6.39 -1.51
N PHE A 88 5.90 6.74 -2.03
CA PHE A 88 5.61 6.60 -3.46
C PHE A 88 6.46 7.52 -4.33
N ASN A 89 6.78 8.73 -3.86
CA ASN A 89 7.70 9.62 -4.58
C ASN A 89 9.13 9.06 -4.61
N GLU A 90 9.61 8.49 -3.51
CA GLU A 90 10.92 7.84 -3.43
C GLU A 90 10.98 6.65 -4.40
N LEU A 91 9.97 5.79 -4.38
CA LEU A 91 9.83 4.66 -5.29
C LEU A 91 9.79 5.12 -6.76
N ALA A 92 8.97 6.10 -7.08
CA ALA A 92 8.85 6.63 -8.43
C ALA A 92 10.15 7.28 -8.91
N THR A 93 10.90 7.95 -8.02
CA THR A 93 12.22 8.52 -8.34
C THR A 93 13.22 7.43 -8.64
N SER A 94 13.29 6.40 -7.81
CA SER A 94 14.19 5.25 -8.01
C SER A 94 13.90 4.52 -9.32
N LEU A 95 12.64 4.35 -9.66
CA LEU A 95 12.23 3.73 -10.93
C LEU A 95 12.45 4.63 -12.15
N SER A 96 12.31 5.95 -12.00
CA SER A 96 12.48 6.90 -13.12
C SER A 96 13.94 7.05 -13.59
N GLY A 97 14.90 6.67 -12.74
CA GLY A 97 16.32 6.62 -13.11
C GLY A 97 16.69 5.45 -14.03
N SER A 98 15.74 4.57 -14.31
CA SER A 98 15.96 3.35 -15.10
C SER A 98 15.41 3.53 -16.50
N PRO A 99 16.19 3.28 -17.57
CA PRO A 99 15.63 3.19 -18.91
C PRO A 99 14.65 2.02 -18.94
N ALA A 100 13.41 2.28 -19.31
CA ALA A 100 12.33 1.30 -19.35
C ALA A 100 12.61 0.14 -20.34
N ILE A 101 13.50 0.35 -21.30
CA ILE A 101 14.01 -0.66 -22.25
C ILE A 101 15.50 -0.36 -22.47
N PRO A 102 16.38 -1.38 -22.36
CA PRO A 102 17.80 -1.21 -22.70
C PRO A 102 17.92 -0.91 -24.20
N THR A 103 18.24 0.30 -24.54
CA THR A 103 18.47 0.69 -25.95
C THR A 103 19.66 -0.06 -26.55
N ASP A 104 20.63 -0.45 -25.72
CA ASP A 104 21.81 -1.21 -26.15
C ASP A 104 21.48 -2.66 -26.53
N ALA A 105 20.36 -3.23 -26.05
CA ALA A 105 19.97 -4.61 -26.35
C ALA A 105 19.27 -4.77 -27.70
N LEU A 106 18.86 -3.67 -28.34
CA LEU A 106 18.13 -3.69 -29.60
C LEU A 106 19.01 -3.33 -30.80
N ASP A 107 20.35 -3.15 -30.62
CA ASP A 107 21.31 -2.78 -31.67
C ASP A 107 20.84 -1.57 -32.51
N LEU A 108 20.10 -0.64 -31.89
CA LEU A 108 19.50 0.50 -32.53
C LEU A 108 20.45 1.71 -32.36
N ASN A 109 20.82 2.34 -33.47
CA ASN A 109 21.66 3.53 -33.45
C ASN A 109 21.05 4.60 -32.53
N GLN A 110 21.81 5.03 -31.52
CA GLN A 110 21.41 6.07 -30.54
C GLN A 110 21.12 7.44 -31.22
N ASP A 111 21.45 7.60 -32.46
CA ASP A 111 21.21 8.82 -33.25
C ASP A 111 19.92 8.79 -34.08
N ASP A 112 19.08 7.72 -33.92
CA ASP A 112 17.82 7.67 -34.66
C ASP A 112 16.81 8.67 -34.07
N PRO A 113 16.34 9.66 -34.84
CA PRO A 113 15.37 10.65 -34.42
C PRO A 113 14.05 10.02 -33.90
N MET A 114 13.69 8.87 -34.43
CA MET A 114 12.48 8.14 -34.04
C MET A 114 12.62 7.56 -32.64
N MET A 115 13.80 7.02 -32.31
CA MET A 115 14.10 6.50 -30.96
C MET A 115 14.15 7.61 -29.92
N ASN A 116 14.75 8.74 -30.23
CA ASN A 116 14.77 9.91 -29.37
C ASN A 116 13.35 10.46 -29.10
N MET A 117 12.50 10.44 -30.13
CA MET A 117 11.10 10.81 -30.00
C MET A 117 10.32 9.82 -29.10
N MET A 118 10.51 8.50 -29.26
CA MET A 118 9.91 7.48 -28.40
C MET A 118 10.38 7.59 -26.95
N ALA A 119 11.68 7.79 -26.74
CA ALA A 119 12.23 7.98 -25.38
C ALA A 119 11.65 9.24 -24.71
N SER A 120 11.49 10.33 -25.47
CA SER A 120 10.87 11.56 -24.97
C SER A 120 9.40 11.38 -24.63
N LEU A 121 8.65 10.66 -25.47
CA LEU A 121 7.25 10.29 -25.21
C LEU A 121 7.12 9.42 -23.95
N ASN A 122 7.96 8.41 -23.82
CA ASN A 122 7.98 7.54 -22.64
C ASN A 122 8.30 8.35 -21.38
N LYS A 123 9.30 9.21 -21.40
CA LYS A 123 9.65 10.09 -20.28
C LYS A 123 8.50 11.02 -19.89
N MET A 124 7.73 11.50 -20.86
CA MET A 124 6.57 12.36 -20.63
C MET A 124 5.38 11.58 -20.06
N MET A 125 5.18 10.31 -20.46
CA MET A 125 4.06 9.48 -20.04
C MET A 125 4.33 8.71 -18.73
N ALA A 126 5.58 8.40 -18.41
CA ALA A 126 5.95 7.60 -17.25
C ALA A 126 5.35 8.08 -15.91
N PRO A 127 5.33 9.39 -15.58
CA PRO A 127 4.70 9.87 -14.35
C PRO A 127 3.19 9.63 -14.28
N ALA A 128 2.50 9.67 -15.44
CA ALA A 128 1.07 9.40 -15.51
C ALA A 128 0.79 7.89 -15.34
N MET A 129 1.57 7.04 -16.01
CA MET A 129 1.45 5.58 -15.87
C MET A 129 1.72 5.14 -14.44
N MET A 130 2.76 5.71 -13.79
CA MET A 130 3.03 5.45 -12.38
C MET A 130 1.87 5.91 -11.49
N GLY A 131 1.28 7.08 -11.79
CA GLY A 131 0.09 7.58 -11.10
C GLY A 131 -1.09 6.61 -11.23
N MET A 132 -1.34 6.08 -12.43
CA MET A 132 -2.39 5.07 -12.67
C MET A 132 -2.12 3.78 -11.88
N SER A 133 -0.88 3.27 -11.87
CA SER A 133 -0.51 2.05 -11.16
C SER A 133 -0.71 2.19 -9.65
N VAL A 134 -0.20 3.27 -9.05
CA VAL A 134 -0.40 3.58 -7.63
C VAL A 134 -1.88 3.77 -7.32
N GLY A 135 -2.60 4.49 -8.19
CA GLY A 135 -4.04 4.72 -8.03
C GLY A 135 -4.84 3.43 -8.06
N THR A 136 -4.57 2.55 -9.03
CA THR A 136 -5.24 1.25 -9.13
C THR A 136 -4.97 0.39 -7.90
N MET A 137 -3.71 0.31 -7.46
CA MET A 137 -3.32 -0.47 -6.29
C MET A 137 -4.04 0.04 -5.02
N VAL A 138 -3.99 1.33 -4.74
CA VAL A 138 -4.64 1.92 -3.55
C VAL A 138 -6.16 1.80 -3.64
N GLY A 139 -6.74 1.96 -4.82
CA GLY A 139 -8.18 1.77 -5.02
C GLY A 139 -8.64 0.33 -4.80
N GLN A 140 -7.87 -0.66 -5.26
CA GLN A 140 -8.15 -2.08 -5.00
C GLN A 140 -8.03 -2.43 -3.51
N LEU A 141 -7.04 -1.88 -2.83
CA LEU A 141 -6.92 -2.03 -1.38
C LEU A 141 -8.12 -1.45 -0.64
N ALA A 142 -8.60 -0.27 -1.03
CA ALA A 142 -9.74 0.39 -0.40
C ALA A 142 -11.02 -0.47 -0.40
N LEU A 143 -11.17 -1.35 -1.40
CA LEU A 143 -12.33 -2.26 -1.48
C LEU A 143 -12.34 -3.34 -0.41
N LYS A 144 -11.19 -3.63 0.20
CA LYS A 144 -11.01 -4.75 1.13
C LYS A 144 -10.50 -4.32 2.50
N SER A 145 -9.90 -3.14 2.59
CA SER A 145 -9.30 -2.67 3.85
C SER A 145 -10.35 -2.43 4.92
N PHE A 146 -10.13 -2.95 6.10
CA PHE A 146 -10.94 -2.69 7.29
C PHE A 146 -10.53 -1.40 7.97
N GLY A 147 -9.24 -1.08 7.93
CA GLY A 147 -8.70 0.07 8.61
C GLY A 147 -7.45 0.67 7.99
N GLN A 148 -6.67 1.33 8.83
CA GLN A 148 -5.47 2.04 8.40
C GLN A 148 -4.28 1.10 8.21
N TYR A 149 -4.20 0.02 8.99
CA TYR A 149 -3.03 -0.85 9.10
C TYR A 149 -3.17 -2.18 8.34
N ASP A 150 -4.15 -2.32 7.45
CA ASP A 150 -4.16 -3.41 6.45
C ASP A 150 -2.89 -3.40 5.57
N LEU A 151 -2.25 -2.24 5.45
CA LEU A 151 -0.85 -2.14 5.05
C LEU A 151 -0.02 -1.97 6.32
N PRO A 152 0.74 -2.98 6.75
CA PRO A 152 1.51 -2.94 8.01
C PRO A 152 2.80 -2.12 7.86
N LEU A 153 2.65 -0.90 7.36
CA LEU A 153 3.73 0.03 7.13
C LEU A 153 3.60 1.25 8.03
N PRO A 154 4.70 1.77 8.58
CA PRO A 154 4.68 3.01 9.32
C PRO A 154 4.12 4.15 8.49
N ARG A 155 3.27 4.96 9.11
CA ARG A 155 2.73 6.18 8.51
C ARG A 155 3.34 7.40 9.17
N GLU A 156 3.23 8.55 8.50
CA GLU A 156 3.46 9.85 9.17
C GLU A 156 2.62 9.91 10.46
N PRO A 157 3.22 10.37 11.58
CA PRO A 157 2.53 10.44 12.87
C PRO A 157 1.29 11.33 12.74
N ARG A 158 0.14 10.72 12.89
CA ARG A 158 -1.15 11.42 13.00
C ARG A 158 -1.88 10.84 14.19
N ASP A 159 -2.60 11.70 14.92
CA ASP A 159 -3.41 11.28 16.06
C ASP A 159 -4.70 10.52 15.63
N GLN A 160 -4.83 10.17 14.36
CA GLN A 160 -6.05 9.57 13.80
C GLN A 160 -5.77 8.16 13.29
N MET A 161 -6.66 7.23 13.63
CA MET A 161 -6.75 5.90 13.02
C MET A 161 -8.04 5.80 12.21
N LEU A 162 -7.96 5.19 11.05
CA LEU A 162 -9.08 5.08 10.13
C LEU A 162 -9.71 3.69 10.21
N ILE A 163 -11.06 3.64 10.20
CA ILE A 163 -11.82 2.39 10.04
C ILE A 163 -12.82 2.58 8.90
N VAL A 164 -12.85 1.63 7.97
CA VAL A 164 -13.80 1.60 6.84
C VAL A 164 -15.01 0.77 7.25
N ALA A 165 -16.00 1.42 7.88
CA ALA A 165 -17.14 0.73 8.47
C ALA A 165 -17.91 -0.16 7.47
N SER A 166 -18.08 0.30 6.22
CA SER A 166 -18.78 -0.48 5.20
C SER A 166 -18.10 -1.83 4.94
N ASN A 167 -16.77 -1.86 4.86
CA ASN A 167 -16.04 -3.11 4.61
C ASN A 167 -16.12 -4.06 5.80
N VAL A 168 -16.05 -3.51 7.02
CA VAL A 168 -16.18 -4.30 8.26
C VAL A 168 -17.57 -4.92 8.35
N ASP A 169 -18.61 -4.13 8.12
CA ASP A 169 -20.00 -4.57 8.25
C ASP A 169 -20.40 -5.53 7.11
N GLU A 170 -19.93 -5.28 5.86
CA GLU A 170 -20.10 -6.19 4.72
C GLU A 170 -19.44 -7.54 5.00
N PHE A 171 -18.20 -7.55 5.48
CA PHE A 171 -17.49 -8.79 5.83
C PHE A 171 -18.21 -9.57 6.96
N ALA A 172 -18.63 -8.87 8.00
CA ALA A 172 -19.39 -9.49 9.08
C ALA A 172 -20.68 -10.17 8.57
N HIS A 173 -21.39 -9.50 7.67
CA HIS A 173 -22.60 -10.03 7.06
C HIS A 173 -22.30 -11.27 6.20
N ASP A 174 -21.31 -11.19 5.30
CA ASP A 174 -20.97 -12.26 4.36
C ASP A 174 -20.50 -13.55 5.06
N TRP A 175 -19.83 -13.40 6.21
CA TRP A 175 -19.34 -14.52 7.03
C TRP A 175 -20.24 -14.87 8.21
N SER A 176 -21.42 -14.23 8.32
CA SER A 176 -22.35 -14.44 9.42
C SER A 176 -21.75 -14.25 10.82
N ILE A 177 -20.83 -13.28 10.94
CA ILE A 177 -20.20 -12.87 12.20
C ILE A 177 -21.08 -11.79 12.84
N PRO A 178 -21.29 -11.79 14.17
CA PRO A 178 -21.93 -10.66 14.83
C PRO A 178 -21.18 -9.36 14.56
N VAL A 179 -21.89 -8.33 14.09
CA VAL A 179 -21.26 -7.08 13.62
C VAL A 179 -20.42 -6.40 14.71
N ASP A 180 -20.88 -6.39 15.96
CA ASP A 180 -20.13 -5.79 17.07
C ASP A 180 -18.86 -6.60 17.40
N ASP A 181 -18.85 -7.92 17.20
CA ASP A 181 -17.68 -8.77 17.39
C ASP A 181 -16.62 -8.47 16.30
N MET A 182 -17.05 -8.37 15.02
CA MET A 182 -16.16 -8.01 13.94
C MET A 182 -15.58 -6.60 14.14
N ARG A 183 -16.39 -5.63 14.53
CA ARG A 183 -15.95 -4.28 14.84
C ARG A 183 -14.94 -4.25 15.99
N MET A 184 -15.18 -5.03 17.04
CA MET A 184 -14.25 -5.17 18.17
C MET A 184 -12.93 -5.76 17.71
N TRP A 185 -12.97 -6.83 16.93
CA TRP A 185 -11.75 -7.46 16.40
C TRP A 185 -10.92 -6.48 15.55
N VAL A 186 -11.56 -5.73 14.65
CA VAL A 186 -10.89 -4.71 13.83
C VAL A 186 -10.29 -3.61 14.70
N LEU A 187 -11.00 -3.15 15.74
CA LEU A 187 -10.47 -2.16 16.67
C LEU A 187 -9.24 -2.66 17.42
N ILE A 188 -9.25 -3.91 17.89
CA ILE A 188 -8.10 -4.53 18.55
C ILE A 188 -6.92 -4.60 17.58
N HIS A 189 -7.15 -5.03 16.34
CA HIS A 189 -6.11 -5.10 15.30
C HIS A 189 -5.51 -3.72 15.01
N GLU A 190 -6.35 -2.72 14.75
CA GLU A 190 -5.91 -1.38 14.40
C GLU A 190 -5.17 -0.67 15.55
N LEU A 191 -5.68 -0.80 16.79
CA LEU A 191 -5.04 -0.22 17.97
C LEU A 191 -3.70 -0.90 18.28
N THR A 192 -3.62 -2.23 18.17
CA THR A 192 -2.36 -2.97 18.34
C THR A 192 -1.34 -2.57 17.29
N SER A 193 -1.74 -2.55 16.03
CA SER A 193 -0.90 -2.13 14.92
C SER A 193 -0.42 -0.69 15.07
N HIS A 194 -1.31 0.21 15.51
CA HIS A 194 -0.96 1.60 15.78
C HIS A 194 0.09 1.71 16.88
N ALA A 195 -0.13 1.06 18.01
CA ALA A 195 0.78 1.09 19.15
C ALA A 195 2.19 0.58 18.77
N VAL A 196 2.26 -0.51 17.99
CA VAL A 196 3.53 -1.10 17.55
C VAL A 196 4.21 -0.22 16.51
N LEU A 197 3.50 0.15 15.43
CA LEU A 197 4.11 0.84 14.28
C LEU A 197 4.37 2.33 14.52
N THR A 198 3.75 2.95 15.53
CA THR A 198 4.07 4.33 15.96
C THR A 198 5.18 4.38 16.99
N SER A 199 5.58 3.25 17.58
CA SER A 199 6.76 3.18 18.44
C SER A 199 7.98 3.75 17.71
N PRO A 200 8.69 4.75 18.28
CA PRO A 200 9.75 5.48 17.57
C PRO A 200 10.84 4.57 17.02
N HIS A 201 11.23 3.54 17.77
CA HIS A 201 12.28 2.60 17.36
C HIS A 201 11.85 1.73 16.19
N ILE A 202 10.64 1.15 16.24
CA ILE A 202 10.09 0.30 15.18
C ILE A 202 9.86 1.15 13.94
N ARG A 203 9.20 2.29 14.06
CA ARG A 203 8.94 3.19 12.94
C ARG A 203 10.22 3.57 12.22
N THR A 204 11.26 4.01 12.98
CA THR A 204 12.54 4.41 12.39
C THR A 204 13.23 3.24 11.71
N ALA A 205 13.27 2.07 12.34
CA ALA A 205 13.92 0.89 11.80
C ALA A 205 13.25 0.43 10.49
N VAL A 206 11.92 0.33 10.48
CA VAL A 206 11.16 -0.11 9.29
C VAL A 206 11.26 0.93 8.16
N SER A 207 11.09 2.22 8.47
CA SER A 207 11.21 3.28 7.46
C SER A 207 12.59 3.30 6.82
N ASN A 208 13.67 3.21 7.62
CA ASN A 208 15.02 3.17 7.10
C ASN A 208 15.29 1.92 6.25
N ALA A 209 14.79 0.76 6.66
CA ALA A 209 14.95 -0.48 5.91
C ALA A 209 14.23 -0.41 4.55
N ILE A 210 13.00 0.14 4.52
CA ILE A 210 12.24 0.33 3.29
C ILE A 210 12.94 1.34 2.37
N SER A 211 13.35 2.51 2.88
CA SER A 211 14.07 3.52 2.08
C SER A 211 15.39 2.98 1.55
N SER A 212 16.14 2.22 2.36
CA SER A 212 17.37 1.54 1.91
C SER A 212 17.08 0.54 0.78
N TYR A 213 16.03 -0.25 0.93
CA TYR A 213 15.61 -1.22 -0.08
C TYR A 213 15.19 -0.54 -1.39
N ILE A 214 14.40 0.53 -1.32
CA ILE A 214 13.98 1.33 -2.49
C ILE A 214 15.19 2.01 -3.13
N GLY A 215 16.06 2.63 -2.33
CA GLY A 215 17.24 3.34 -2.82
C GLY A 215 18.34 2.41 -3.40
N SER A 216 18.30 1.13 -3.06
CA SER A 216 19.22 0.13 -3.62
C SER A 216 18.78 -0.40 -4.99
N PHE A 217 17.67 0.10 -5.52
CA PHE A 217 17.21 -0.24 -6.86
C PHE A 217 18.22 0.21 -7.91
N SER A 218 18.78 -0.76 -8.63
CA SER A 218 19.66 -0.52 -9.77
C SER A 218 19.17 -1.41 -10.92
N PRO A 219 18.71 -0.82 -12.01
CA PRO A 219 18.21 -1.59 -13.13
C PRO A 219 19.31 -2.46 -13.72
N ASN A 220 19.02 -3.74 -13.87
CA ASN A 220 19.90 -4.67 -14.59
C ASN A 220 19.23 -5.05 -15.93
N PRO A 221 19.59 -4.39 -17.03
CA PRO A 221 19.02 -4.65 -18.35
C PRO A 221 19.19 -6.11 -18.79
N ASN A 222 20.32 -6.73 -18.42
CA ASN A 222 20.62 -8.11 -18.82
C ASN A 222 19.72 -9.11 -18.07
N ALA A 223 19.45 -8.89 -16.79
CA ALA A 223 18.54 -9.75 -16.02
C ALA A 223 17.10 -9.67 -16.55
N LEU A 224 16.68 -8.52 -17.06
CA LEU A 224 15.37 -8.35 -17.72
C LEU A 224 15.33 -9.21 -19.00
N MET A 225 16.37 -9.15 -19.82
CA MET A 225 16.44 -9.94 -21.07
C MET A 225 16.54 -11.45 -20.79
N GLU A 226 17.32 -11.88 -19.81
CA GLU A 226 17.40 -13.29 -19.41
C GLU A 226 16.05 -13.82 -18.92
N ARG A 227 15.32 -13.05 -18.12
CA ARG A 227 13.98 -13.44 -17.69
C ARG A 227 12.94 -13.42 -18.80
N LEU A 228 13.01 -12.44 -19.71
CA LEU A 228 12.17 -12.42 -20.90
C LEU A 228 12.38 -13.65 -21.77
N THR A 229 13.64 -14.09 -21.88
CA THR A 229 14.00 -15.31 -22.63
C THR A 229 13.62 -16.60 -21.87
N SER A 230 13.68 -16.59 -20.54
CA SER A 230 13.31 -17.73 -19.69
C SER A 230 11.81 -17.92 -19.50
N LEU A 231 11.05 -16.85 -19.61
CA LEU A 231 9.58 -16.90 -19.68
C LEU A 231 9.21 -17.28 -21.11
N ASP A 232 9.31 -18.54 -21.49
CA ASP A 232 8.89 -19.09 -22.79
C ASP A 232 7.47 -18.58 -23.15
N LEU A 233 7.41 -17.32 -23.60
CA LEU A 233 6.16 -16.56 -23.80
C LEU A 233 5.40 -17.04 -25.05
N GLY A 234 5.91 -18.06 -25.74
CA GLY A 234 5.23 -18.71 -26.87
C GLY A 234 4.80 -17.79 -28.01
N THR A 235 5.14 -16.50 -27.90
CA THR A 235 4.76 -15.49 -28.89
C THR A 235 5.96 -14.58 -29.18
N THR A 236 6.39 -14.60 -30.44
CA THR A 236 7.37 -13.65 -30.99
C THR A 236 6.74 -12.29 -31.34
N ASP A 237 5.50 -12.05 -30.92
CA ASP A 237 4.80 -10.80 -31.22
C ASP A 237 5.08 -9.74 -30.17
N PRO A 238 5.80 -8.65 -30.50
CA PRO A 238 6.12 -7.57 -29.58
C PRO A 238 4.89 -6.85 -29.01
N MET A 239 3.77 -6.85 -29.76
CA MET A 239 2.51 -6.23 -29.34
C MET A 239 1.85 -7.04 -28.21
N ALA A 240 1.85 -8.36 -28.32
CA ALA A 240 1.29 -9.26 -27.30
C ALA A 240 2.16 -9.25 -26.02
N MET A 241 3.47 -9.10 -26.14
CA MET A 241 4.37 -8.84 -25.01
C MET A 241 4.03 -7.53 -24.30
N MET A 242 3.90 -6.44 -25.04
CA MET A 242 3.56 -5.12 -24.49
C MET A 242 2.22 -5.16 -23.75
N GLN A 243 1.24 -5.85 -24.30
CA GLN A 243 -0.08 -6.00 -23.66
C GLN A 243 -0.02 -6.79 -22.34
N LYS A 244 0.78 -7.86 -22.26
CA LYS A 244 1.02 -8.59 -21.01
C LYS A 244 1.73 -7.73 -19.96
N PHE A 245 2.70 -6.94 -20.34
CA PHE A 245 3.37 -5.99 -19.43
C PHE A 245 2.42 -4.93 -18.87
N LEU A 246 1.49 -4.46 -19.68
CA LEU A 246 0.47 -3.49 -19.25
C LEU A 246 -0.60 -4.09 -18.34
N THR A 247 -0.86 -5.41 -18.46
CA THR A 247 -1.90 -6.10 -17.68
C THR A 247 -1.38 -6.72 -16.39
N ASP A 248 -0.07 -7.00 -16.28
CA ASP A 248 0.53 -7.61 -15.09
C ASP A 248 1.78 -6.84 -14.62
N PRO A 249 1.60 -5.84 -13.74
CA PRO A 249 2.71 -5.07 -13.18
C PRO A 249 3.70 -5.94 -12.37
N THR A 250 3.28 -7.13 -11.91
CA THR A 250 4.13 -8.01 -11.10
C THR A 250 5.26 -8.61 -11.93
N ILE A 251 5.06 -8.78 -13.22
CA ILE A 251 6.09 -9.22 -14.16
C ILE A 251 7.23 -8.20 -14.21
N ILE A 252 6.90 -6.91 -14.26
CA ILE A 252 7.88 -5.82 -14.27
C ILE A 252 8.60 -5.74 -12.92
N LEU A 253 7.86 -5.72 -11.82
CA LEU A 253 8.41 -5.60 -10.47
C LEU A 253 9.26 -6.82 -10.08
N GLY A 254 8.84 -8.03 -10.47
CA GLY A 254 9.59 -9.26 -10.20
C GLY A 254 10.81 -9.47 -11.09
N ALA A 255 10.84 -8.88 -12.29
CA ALA A 255 11.96 -9.00 -13.23
C ALA A 255 13.11 -8.02 -12.95
N VAL A 256 12.91 -7.05 -12.06
CA VAL A 256 13.79 -5.87 -11.93
C VAL A 256 14.45 -5.76 -10.56
N ARG A 257 14.40 -6.79 -9.71
CA ARG A 257 15.16 -6.76 -8.45
C ARG A 257 16.65 -6.71 -8.76
N SER A 258 17.33 -5.70 -8.21
CA SER A 258 18.79 -5.63 -8.27
C SER A 258 19.42 -6.68 -7.33
N ALA A 259 20.66 -7.07 -7.59
CA ALA A 259 21.41 -7.96 -6.68
C ALA A 259 21.49 -7.38 -5.25
N SER A 260 21.55 -6.05 -5.13
CA SER A 260 21.52 -5.34 -3.85
C SER A 260 20.17 -5.48 -3.13
N GLN A 261 19.07 -5.44 -3.87
CA GLN A 261 17.74 -5.68 -3.31
C GLN A 261 17.55 -7.14 -2.91
N GLU A 262 18.05 -8.10 -3.69
CA GLU A 262 18.02 -9.52 -3.34
C GLU A 262 18.79 -9.79 -2.05
N ALA A 263 19.92 -9.11 -1.84
CA ALA A 263 20.70 -9.25 -0.61
C ALA A 263 20.01 -8.62 0.62
N GLN A 264 19.22 -7.55 0.45
CA GLN A 264 18.52 -6.86 1.53
C GLN A 264 17.14 -7.45 1.84
N ALA A 265 16.48 -8.06 0.87
CA ALA A 265 15.12 -8.58 1.01
C ALA A 265 14.95 -9.53 2.21
N PRO A 266 15.82 -10.51 2.48
CA PRO A 266 15.61 -11.41 3.62
C PRO A 266 15.60 -10.71 4.98
N SER A 267 16.39 -9.65 5.15
CA SER A 267 16.44 -8.88 6.39
C SER A 267 15.17 -8.02 6.57
N LEU A 268 14.70 -7.40 5.48
CA LEU A 268 13.46 -6.62 5.47
C LEU A 268 12.25 -7.54 5.72
N ASP A 269 12.19 -8.66 5.02
CA ASP A 269 11.11 -9.64 5.15
C ASP A 269 11.04 -10.21 6.58
N ALA A 270 12.20 -10.54 7.18
CA ALA A 270 12.27 -11.03 8.55
C ALA A 270 11.78 -9.97 9.57
N MET A 271 12.16 -8.70 9.37
CA MET A 271 11.70 -7.61 10.22
C MET A 271 10.19 -7.42 10.13
N ILE A 272 9.64 -7.39 8.91
CA ILE A 272 8.19 -7.25 8.70
C ILE A 272 7.45 -8.45 9.27
N ALA A 273 7.93 -9.67 9.03
CA ALA A 273 7.33 -10.89 9.56
C ALA A 273 7.32 -10.93 11.09
N ALA A 274 8.39 -10.47 11.74
CA ALA A 274 8.44 -10.39 13.20
C ALA A 274 7.43 -9.38 13.76
N ILE A 275 7.27 -8.23 13.11
CA ILE A 275 6.30 -7.20 13.51
C ILE A 275 4.87 -7.72 13.34
N ILE A 276 4.55 -8.28 12.18
CA ILE A 276 3.22 -8.84 11.89
C ILE A 276 2.92 -9.98 12.89
N GLY A 277 3.86 -10.91 13.08
CA GLY A 277 3.66 -12.02 13.99
C GLY A 277 3.43 -11.58 15.45
N TYR A 278 4.08 -10.49 15.91
CA TYR A 278 3.80 -9.92 17.21
C TYR A 278 2.39 -9.30 17.29
N ILE A 279 2.01 -8.54 16.24
CA ILE A 279 0.67 -7.92 16.15
C ILE A 279 -0.40 -9.01 16.16
N ASP A 280 -0.28 -10.03 15.32
CA ASP A 280 -1.23 -11.14 15.21
C ASP A 280 -1.36 -11.87 16.56
N HIS A 281 -0.22 -12.19 17.19
CA HIS A 281 -0.25 -12.86 18.51
C HIS A 281 -0.97 -12.01 19.57
N ALA A 282 -0.73 -10.70 19.61
CA ALA A 282 -1.38 -9.81 20.56
C ALA A 282 -2.89 -9.67 20.25
N VAL A 283 -3.23 -9.55 18.96
CA VAL A 283 -4.63 -9.49 18.52
C VAL A 283 -5.37 -10.76 18.88
N ASP A 284 -4.82 -11.93 18.59
CA ASP A 284 -5.41 -13.22 18.92
C ASP A 284 -5.63 -13.37 20.44
N THR A 285 -4.63 -13.02 21.23
CA THR A 285 -4.72 -13.12 22.69
C THR A 285 -5.79 -12.18 23.29
N VAL A 286 -5.82 -10.93 22.84
CA VAL A 286 -6.81 -9.95 23.30
C VAL A 286 -8.21 -10.33 22.83
N SER A 287 -8.36 -10.72 21.56
CA SER A 287 -9.64 -11.13 20.99
C SER A 287 -10.21 -12.38 21.68
N ALA A 288 -9.39 -13.39 21.95
CA ALA A 288 -9.82 -14.58 22.66
C ALA A 288 -10.34 -14.26 24.06
N SER A 289 -9.75 -13.27 24.74
CA SER A 289 -10.20 -12.84 26.08
C SER A 289 -11.55 -12.10 26.06
N LEU A 290 -11.89 -11.44 24.97
CA LEU A 290 -13.09 -10.59 24.86
C LEU A 290 -14.24 -11.28 24.12
N LEU A 291 -13.94 -12.00 23.07
CA LEU A 291 -14.91 -12.59 22.13
C LEU A 291 -15.07 -14.11 22.34
N GLY A 292 -14.19 -14.70 23.15
CA GLY A 292 -14.11 -16.15 23.35
C GLY A 292 -13.28 -16.83 22.25
N GLU A 293 -13.06 -18.14 22.41
CA GLU A 293 -12.43 -18.93 21.36
C GLU A 293 -13.39 -19.01 20.18
N ILE A 294 -13.05 -18.32 19.10
CA ILE A 294 -13.73 -18.47 17.82
C ILE A 294 -13.16 -19.77 17.22
N GLY A 295 -13.95 -20.84 17.33
CA GLY A 295 -13.62 -22.14 16.81
C GLY A 295 -13.63 -22.23 15.30
#